data_ca5de06d2e683478277fd6e80fbc3148
#
_entry.id   ca5de06d2e683478277fd6e80fbc3148
#
_cell.length_a   1.000
_cell.length_b   1.000
_cell.length_c   1.000
_cell.angle_alpha   90.00
_cell.angle_beta   90.00
_cell.angle_gamma   90.00
#
_symmetry.space_group_name_H-M   'P 1'
#
loop_
_entity.id
_entity.type
_entity.pdbx_description
1 polymer ?
#
loop_
_entity_poly.entity_id
_entity_poly.type
_entity_poly.pdbx_seq_one_letter_code
_entity_poly.pdbx_strand_id
1 'polypeptide(L)'
;MRELLQQTIPNLTGEACDKFVAYYELLVDWNTRMNLTAITEPEEVVKKHFADSLAALPYLAPGVRTVDVGTGAGFPSIPLLIMRPDLKLTLVDSLQKRVTFLEEVLKTLGLSAQCVHARAEEFGRDPRFRASFDAALSRAVASLPVLLELTVPLLKVGGKAICYKGDVSEELKTAKSALHLLHCTAEVVPVEADYGARSLVICTKNAPTPAAYPRKPGMPSKKPL
;
A
#
# COMPACT_ATOMS: atom_id res chain seq x y z
N MET A 1 4.08 21.25 -12.47
CA MET A 1 3.31 20.15 -11.87
C MET A 1 2.25 19.58 -12.82
N ARG A 2 1.25 20.36 -13.29
CA ARG A 2 0.17 19.85 -14.17
C ARG A 2 0.68 19.19 -15.46
N GLU A 3 1.53 19.88 -16.21
CA GLU A 3 2.12 19.34 -17.45
C GLU A 3 2.90 18.05 -17.17
N LEU A 4 3.68 18.02 -16.12
CA LEU A 4 4.44 16.83 -15.70
C LEU A 4 3.52 15.65 -15.38
N LEU A 5 2.42 15.88 -14.65
CA LEU A 5 1.42 14.85 -14.35
C LEU A 5 0.78 14.29 -15.62
N GLN A 6 0.38 15.17 -16.55
CA GLN A 6 -0.24 14.78 -17.84
C GLN A 6 0.70 14.00 -18.75
N GLN A 7 2.01 14.33 -18.74
CA GLN A 7 3.04 13.60 -19.48
C GLN A 7 3.36 12.24 -18.87
N THR A 8 3.27 12.12 -17.52
CA THR A 8 3.72 10.91 -16.82
C THR A 8 2.58 9.91 -16.57
N ILE A 9 1.36 10.39 -16.31
CA ILE A 9 0.21 9.53 -15.95
C ILE A 9 -0.76 9.46 -17.14
N PRO A 10 -0.88 8.28 -17.80
CA PRO A 10 -1.81 8.10 -18.91
C PRO A 10 -3.27 8.30 -18.48
N ASN A 11 -4.09 8.83 -19.39
CA ASN A 11 -5.53 9.02 -19.21
C ASN A 11 -5.93 9.86 -17.98
N LEU A 12 -5.06 10.76 -17.54
CA LEU A 12 -5.31 11.64 -16.41
C LEU A 12 -6.37 12.68 -16.76
N THR A 13 -7.52 12.66 -16.07
CA THR A 13 -8.57 13.67 -16.22
C THR A 13 -8.16 14.99 -15.55
N GLY A 14 -8.79 16.10 -15.94
CA GLY A 14 -8.53 17.41 -15.31
C GLY A 14 -8.79 17.37 -13.80
N GLU A 15 -9.89 16.75 -13.36
CA GLU A 15 -10.23 16.60 -11.94
C GLU A 15 -9.20 15.77 -11.17
N ALA A 16 -8.74 14.64 -11.73
CA ALA A 16 -7.69 13.83 -11.11
C ALA A 16 -6.37 14.60 -11.04
N CYS A 17 -6.03 15.36 -12.09
CA CYS A 17 -4.85 16.22 -12.11
C CYS A 17 -4.90 17.26 -10.97
N ASP A 18 -6.05 17.92 -10.75
CA ASP A 18 -6.24 18.88 -9.68
C ASP A 18 -6.05 18.23 -8.30
N LYS A 19 -6.57 17.03 -8.10
CA LYS A 19 -6.39 16.27 -6.86
C LYS A 19 -4.92 15.90 -6.63
N PHE A 20 -4.18 15.49 -7.65
CA PHE A 20 -2.74 15.21 -7.52
C PHE A 20 -1.94 16.46 -7.16
N VAL A 21 -2.26 17.62 -7.75
CA VAL A 21 -1.62 18.89 -7.41
C VAL A 21 -1.88 19.25 -5.94
N ALA A 22 -3.14 19.21 -5.51
CA ALA A 22 -3.51 19.50 -4.13
C ALA A 22 -2.88 18.52 -3.14
N TYR A 23 -2.79 17.24 -3.50
CA TYR A 23 -2.11 16.23 -2.68
C TYR A 23 -0.61 16.52 -2.56
N TYR A 24 0.06 16.90 -3.65
CA TYR A 24 1.46 17.30 -3.62
C TYR A 24 1.70 18.51 -2.69
N GLU A 25 0.88 19.54 -2.79
CA GLU A 25 0.98 20.73 -1.95
C GLU A 25 0.83 20.41 -0.46
N LEU A 26 -0.16 19.58 -0.10
CA LEU A 26 -0.32 19.08 1.25
C LEU A 26 0.87 18.24 1.72
N LEU A 27 1.37 17.33 0.87
CA LEU A 27 2.51 16.48 1.19
C LEU A 27 3.75 17.33 1.55
N VAL A 28 4.07 18.32 0.73
CA VAL A 28 5.22 19.20 0.94
C VAL A 28 5.03 20.06 2.20
N ASP A 29 3.86 20.66 2.40
CA ASP A 29 3.57 21.46 3.59
C ASP A 29 3.70 20.63 4.87
N TRP A 30 3.04 19.48 4.94
CA TRP A 30 3.12 18.61 6.11
C TRP A 30 4.52 18.02 6.33
N ASN A 31 5.27 17.78 5.25
CA ASN A 31 6.64 17.25 5.36
C ASN A 31 7.59 18.23 6.07
N THR A 32 7.29 19.52 6.12
CA THR A 32 8.05 20.52 6.90
C THR A 32 7.93 20.29 8.41
N ARG A 33 6.87 19.64 8.87
CA ARG A 33 6.52 19.44 10.29
C ARG A 33 6.74 18.01 10.74
N MET A 34 6.74 17.06 9.81
CA MET A 34 6.95 15.65 10.07
C MET A 34 7.54 14.96 8.85
N ASN A 35 8.49 14.08 9.07
CA ASN A 35 9.16 13.35 7.99
C ASN A 35 8.20 12.31 7.36
N LEU A 36 7.38 12.75 6.41
CA LEU A 36 6.48 11.88 5.65
C LEU A 36 7.22 11.13 4.54
N THR A 37 8.10 11.85 3.84
CA THR A 37 8.91 11.33 2.73
C THR A 37 10.23 12.08 2.62
N ALA A 38 11.26 11.40 2.12
CA ALA A 38 12.53 12.03 1.74
C ALA A 38 12.48 12.67 0.32
N ILE A 39 11.43 12.35 -0.46
CA ILE A 39 11.28 12.81 -1.84
C ILE A 39 10.25 13.93 -1.86
N THR A 40 10.69 15.15 -2.19
CA THR A 40 9.84 16.37 -2.23
C THR A 40 9.90 17.08 -3.57
N GLU A 41 10.92 16.82 -4.38
CA GLU A 41 11.04 17.42 -5.71
C GLU A 41 9.88 16.99 -6.62
N PRO A 42 9.21 17.94 -7.31
CA PRO A 42 8.00 17.65 -8.08
C PRO A 42 8.13 16.48 -9.06
N GLU A 43 9.21 16.44 -9.82
CA GLU A 43 9.46 15.40 -10.82
C GLU A 43 9.62 14.03 -10.17
N GLU A 44 10.36 13.95 -9.08
CA GLU A 44 10.56 12.71 -8.35
C GLU A 44 9.28 12.23 -7.66
N VAL A 45 8.48 13.14 -7.09
CA VAL A 45 7.19 12.77 -6.48
C VAL A 45 6.25 12.21 -7.53
N VAL A 46 6.14 12.85 -8.69
CA VAL A 46 5.27 12.35 -9.77
C VAL A 46 5.72 10.98 -10.24
N LYS A 47 7.00 10.77 -10.51
CA LYS A 47 7.53 9.49 -11.00
C LYS A 47 7.54 8.41 -9.93
N LYS A 48 8.21 8.67 -8.79
CA LYS A 48 8.54 7.66 -7.77
C LYS A 48 7.43 7.45 -6.74
N HIS A 49 6.48 8.37 -6.64
CA HIS A 49 5.35 8.22 -5.73
C HIS A 49 4.03 8.06 -6.48
N PHE A 50 3.63 9.00 -7.32
CA PHE A 50 2.32 8.96 -7.94
C PHE A 50 2.22 7.87 -9.01
N ALA A 51 3.05 7.92 -10.05
CA ALA A 51 3.02 6.93 -11.13
C ALA A 51 3.36 5.51 -10.64
N ASP A 52 4.40 5.36 -9.79
CA ASP A 52 4.75 4.08 -9.17
C ASP A 52 3.56 3.46 -8.43
N SER A 53 2.80 4.27 -7.70
CA SER A 53 1.63 3.80 -6.96
C SER A 53 0.54 3.20 -7.86
N LEU A 54 0.41 3.70 -9.09
CA LEU A 54 -0.62 3.27 -10.04
C LEU A 54 -0.34 1.88 -10.66
N ALA A 55 0.84 1.32 -10.46
CA ALA A 55 1.21 0.00 -10.99
C ALA A 55 0.25 -1.12 -10.53
N ALA A 56 -0.41 -0.99 -9.38
CA ALA A 56 -1.38 -1.97 -8.89
C ALA A 56 -2.77 -1.88 -9.54
N LEU A 57 -3.10 -0.80 -10.29
CA LEU A 57 -4.43 -0.60 -10.86
C LEU A 57 -4.99 -1.82 -11.61
N PRO A 58 -4.21 -2.50 -12.49
CA PRO A 58 -4.71 -3.65 -13.25
C PRO A 58 -5.12 -4.85 -12.38
N TYR A 59 -4.66 -4.89 -11.14
CA TYR A 59 -4.88 -6.00 -10.21
C TYR A 59 -6.01 -5.75 -9.20
N LEU A 60 -6.65 -4.58 -9.27
CA LEU A 60 -7.74 -4.18 -8.39
C LEU A 60 -9.07 -4.19 -9.14
N ALA A 61 -9.93 -5.14 -8.83
CA ALA A 61 -11.27 -5.22 -9.40
C ALA A 61 -12.13 -3.98 -9.01
N PRO A 62 -13.18 -3.66 -9.78
CA PRO A 62 -14.10 -2.59 -9.44
C PRO A 62 -14.75 -2.78 -8.05
N GLY A 63 -14.81 -1.71 -7.25
CA GLY A 63 -15.44 -1.70 -5.93
C GLY A 63 -14.81 -2.62 -4.88
N VAL A 64 -13.58 -3.12 -5.15
CA VAL A 64 -12.88 -4.06 -4.28
C VAL A 64 -12.60 -3.46 -2.90
N ARG A 65 -12.78 -4.26 -1.85
CA ARG A 65 -12.44 -3.88 -0.48
C ARG A 65 -10.96 -4.09 -0.24
N THR A 66 -10.23 -3.00 -0.09
CA THR A 66 -8.77 -2.98 -0.03
C THR A 66 -8.29 -2.40 1.30
N VAL A 67 -7.22 -2.95 1.84
CA VAL A 67 -6.50 -2.40 2.99
C VAL A 67 -5.07 -2.02 2.58
N ASP A 68 -4.57 -0.89 3.06
CA ASP A 68 -3.17 -0.50 2.93
C ASP A 68 -2.51 -0.54 4.31
N VAL A 69 -1.51 -1.40 4.46
CA VAL A 69 -0.84 -1.67 5.74
C VAL A 69 0.46 -0.90 5.80
N GLY A 70 0.55 0.02 6.78
CA GLY A 70 1.70 0.93 6.91
C GLY A 70 1.67 1.99 5.80
N THR A 71 0.52 2.59 5.59
CA THR A 71 0.24 3.51 4.47
C THR A 71 1.13 4.76 4.45
N GLY A 72 1.71 5.17 5.58
CA GLY A 72 2.65 6.29 5.67
C GLY A 72 2.04 7.61 5.22
N ALA A 73 2.62 8.20 4.19
CA ALA A 73 2.10 9.41 3.54
C ALA A 73 0.92 9.14 2.59
N GLY A 74 0.36 7.93 2.56
CA GLY A 74 -0.76 7.57 1.69
C GLY A 74 -0.37 6.88 0.39
N PHE A 75 0.85 6.34 0.31
CA PHE A 75 1.32 5.62 -0.86
C PHE A 75 1.31 4.09 -0.64
N PRO A 76 0.67 3.31 -1.52
CA PRO A 76 0.17 3.69 -2.86
C PRO A 76 -1.28 4.19 -2.87
N SER A 77 -1.99 4.20 -1.77
CA SER A 77 -3.45 4.21 -1.71
C SER A 77 -4.10 5.51 -2.15
N ILE A 78 -3.58 6.67 -1.81
CA ILE A 78 -4.17 7.96 -2.23
C ILE A 78 -4.10 8.14 -3.75
N PRO A 79 -2.96 7.92 -4.44
CA PRO A 79 -2.92 7.91 -5.91
C PRO A 79 -3.91 6.94 -6.55
N LEU A 80 -4.03 5.71 -6.00
CA LEU A 80 -5.00 4.72 -6.48
C LEU A 80 -6.44 5.22 -6.32
N LEU A 81 -6.77 5.84 -5.19
CA LEU A 81 -8.10 6.36 -4.90
C LEU A 81 -8.45 7.58 -5.76
N ILE A 82 -7.48 8.43 -6.10
CA ILE A 82 -7.67 9.54 -7.04
C ILE A 82 -8.10 8.99 -8.41
N MET A 83 -7.45 7.94 -8.90
CA MET A 83 -7.75 7.34 -10.20
C MET A 83 -8.95 6.38 -10.16
N ARG A 84 -9.26 5.82 -9.02
CA ARG A 84 -10.31 4.81 -8.81
C ARG A 84 -11.11 5.12 -7.54
N PRO A 85 -12.00 6.12 -7.58
CA PRO A 85 -12.81 6.52 -6.41
C PRO A 85 -13.85 5.46 -6.00
N ASP A 86 -14.03 4.41 -6.79
CA ASP A 86 -14.87 3.26 -6.47
C ASP A 86 -14.23 2.28 -5.46
N LEU A 87 -12.91 2.37 -5.21
CA LEU A 87 -12.21 1.50 -4.27
C LEU A 87 -12.68 1.76 -2.82
N LYS A 88 -12.95 0.68 -2.09
CA LYS A 88 -13.30 0.73 -0.66
C LYS A 88 -12.04 0.57 0.18
N LEU A 89 -11.31 1.67 0.38
CA LEU A 89 -10.01 1.67 1.04
C LEU A 89 -10.10 1.82 2.56
N THR A 90 -9.26 1.04 3.25
CA THR A 90 -8.91 1.21 4.66
C THR A 90 -7.42 1.45 4.77
N LEU A 91 -7.03 2.60 5.32
CA LEU A 91 -5.64 3.06 5.49
C LEU A 91 -5.22 2.81 6.94
N VAL A 92 -4.21 1.97 7.15
CA VAL A 92 -3.76 1.59 8.51
C VAL A 92 -2.33 2.07 8.72
N ASP A 93 -2.11 2.87 9.76
CA ASP A 93 -0.75 3.26 10.20
C ASP A 93 -0.65 3.24 11.73
N SER A 94 0.53 2.92 12.24
CA SER A 94 0.81 2.87 13.67
C SER A 94 1.14 4.24 14.29
N LEU A 95 1.25 5.29 13.48
CA LEU A 95 1.55 6.64 13.93
C LEU A 95 0.33 7.55 13.76
N GLN A 96 -0.26 7.99 14.88
CA GLN A 96 -1.45 8.87 14.87
C GLN A 96 -1.26 10.11 14.00
N LYS A 97 -0.07 10.71 13.99
CA LYS A 97 0.22 11.90 13.16
C LYS A 97 0.04 11.63 11.67
N ARG A 98 0.39 10.43 11.18
CA ARG A 98 0.17 10.03 9.78
C ARG A 98 -1.32 9.85 9.48
N VAL A 99 -2.04 9.24 10.41
CA VAL A 99 -3.51 9.09 10.31
C VAL A 99 -4.17 10.46 10.19
N THR A 100 -3.79 11.43 11.02
CA THR A 100 -4.31 12.81 10.95
C THR A 100 -3.99 13.48 9.61
N PHE A 101 -2.77 13.30 9.08
CA PHE A 101 -2.42 13.78 7.74
C PHE A 101 -3.32 13.18 6.66
N LEU A 102 -3.55 11.87 6.70
CA LEU A 102 -4.38 11.16 5.72
C LEU A 102 -5.85 11.64 5.77
N GLU A 103 -6.38 11.87 6.96
CA GLU A 103 -7.73 12.42 7.15
C GLU A 103 -7.85 13.82 6.52
N GLU A 104 -6.83 14.66 6.67
CA GLU A 104 -6.76 15.99 6.02
C GLU A 104 -6.68 15.86 4.50
N VAL A 105 -5.84 14.96 3.98
CA VAL A 105 -5.75 14.69 2.53
C VAL A 105 -7.09 14.25 1.98
N LEU A 106 -7.74 13.27 2.60
CA LEU A 106 -9.04 12.76 2.15
C LEU A 106 -10.11 13.86 2.12
N LYS A 107 -10.16 14.69 3.17
CA LYS A 107 -11.07 15.81 3.27
C LYS A 107 -10.83 16.84 2.17
N THR A 108 -9.58 17.25 1.97
CA THR A 108 -9.19 18.27 0.98
C THR A 108 -9.47 17.80 -0.44
N LEU A 109 -9.21 16.52 -0.74
CA LEU A 109 -9.43 15.95 -2.07
C LEU A 109 -10.88 15.50 -2.33
N GLY A 110 -11.75 15.57 -1.32
CA GLY A 110 -13.13 15.06 -1.43
C GLY A 110 -13.18 13.55 -1.68
N LEU A 111 -12.22 12.79 -1.12
CA LEU A 111 -12.13 11.35 -1.26
C LEU A 111 -12.66 10.64 -0.01
N SER A 112 -13.15 9.40 -0.17
CA SER A 112 -13.69 8.60 0.94
C SER A 112 -12.86 7.35 1.16
N ALA A 113 -12.25 7.24 2.35
CA ALA A 113 -11.58 6.05 2.85
C ALA A 113 -11.66 6.00 4.37
N GLN A 114 -11.47 4.82 4.95
CA GLN A 114 -11.38 4.66 6.40
C GLN A 114 -9.92 4.79 6.85
N CYS A 115 -9.60 5.72 7.73
CA CYS A 115 -8.29 5.80 8.39
C CYS A 115 -8.35 5.09 9.74
N VAL A 116 -7.32 4.28 10.05
CA VAL A 116 -7.25 3.51 11.30
C VAL A 116 -5.86 3.65 11.92
N HIS A 117 -5.81 4.18 13.13
CA HIS A 117 -4.60 4.16 13.95
C HIS A 117 -4.48 2.81 14.65
N ALA A 118 -3.61 1.94 14.18
CA ALA A 118 -3.36 0.62 14.76
C ALA A 118 -2.00 0.06 14.34
N ARG A 119 -1.46 -0.83 15.16
CA ARG A 119 -0.40 -1.74 14.73
C ARG A 119 -0.99 -2.79 13.79
N ALA A 120 -0.26 -3.11 12.73
CA ALA A 120 -0.71 -4.08 11.72
C ALA A 120 -1.01 -5.47 12.33
N GLU A 121 -0.20 -5.89 13.31
CA GLU A 121 -0.38 -7.17 14.01
C GLU A 121 -1.69 -7.20 14.83
N GLU A 122 -2.03 -6.09 15.48
CA GLU A 122 -3.28 -5.97 16.26
C GLU A 122 -4.48 -5.90 15.32
N PHE A 123 -4.38 -5.10 14.26
CA PHE A 123 -5.40 -4.96 13.23
C PHE A 123 -5.69 -6.31 12.54
N GLY A 124 -4.65 -7.11 12.23
CA GLY A 124 -4.79 -8.43 11.62
C GLY A 124 -5.37 -9.52 12.54
N ARG A 125 -5.41 -9.27 13.86
CA ARG A 125 -6.04 -10.13 14.86
C ARG A 125 -7.48 -9.75 15.18
N ASP A 126 -7.88 -8.51 14.88
CA ASP A 126 -9.22 -8.04 15.14
C ASP A 126 -10.24 -8.79 14.27
N PRO A 127 -11.24 -9.46 14.86
CA PRO A 127 -12.23 -10.23 14.12
C PRO A 127 -13.03 -9.41 13.09
N ARG A 128 -13.12 -8.09 13.29
CA ARG A 128 -13.80 -7.18 12.37
C ARG A 128 -13.09 -7.03 11.04
N PHE A 129 -11.77 -7.21 11.03
CA PHE A 129 -10.91 -6.95 9.87
C PHE A 129 -10.23 -8.22 9.33
N ARG A 130 -10.00 -9.22 10.20
CA ARG A 130 -9.41 -10.49 9.79
C ARG A 130 -10.25 -11.15 8.69
N ALA A 131 -9.58 -11.63 7.63
CA ALA A 131 -10.19 -12.32 6.49
C ALA A 131 -11.38 -11.57 5.84
N SER A 132 -11.32 -10.21 5.81
CA SER A 132 -12.42 -9.38 5.35
C SER A 132 -12.11 -8.56 4.10
N PHE A 133 -10.86 -8.53 3.65
CA PHE A 133 -10.43 -7.75 2.49
C PHE A 133 -10.19 -8.63 1.26
N ASP A 134 -10.44 -8.07 0.08
CA ASP A 134 -10.20 -8.71 -1.20
C ASP A 134 -8.74 -8.46 -1.66
N ALA A 135 -8.20 -7.28 -1.32
CA ALA A 135 -6.81 -6.93 -1.58
C ALA A 135 -6.15 -6.27 -0.36
N ALA A 136 -4.83 -6.48 -0.21
CA ALA A 136 -3.99 -5.79 0.76
C ALA A 136 -2.79 -5.19 0.02
N LEU A 137 -2.55 -3.91 0.24
CA LEU A 137 -1.43 -3.16 -0.32
C LEU A 137 -0.36 -2.94 0.74
N SER A 138 0.90 -2.87 0.32
CA SER A 138 1.99 -2.43 1.18
C SER A 138 3.17 -1.92 0.33
N ARG A 139 3.76 -0.78 0.74
CA ARG A 139 4.94 -0.19 0.11
C ARG A 139 5.92 0.31 1.15
N ALA A 140 7.19 -0.08 1.03
CA ALA A 140 8.30 0.41 1.86
C ALA A 140 8.13 0.19 3.39
N VAL A 141 7.44 -0.88 3.82
CA VAL A 141 7.16 -1.15 5.23
C VAL A 141 8.20 -2.10 5.84
N ALA A 142 8.45 -3.27 5.20
CA ALA A 142 9.32 -4.32 5.72
C ALA A 142 9.75 -5.29 4.62
N SER A 143 10.58 -6.30 4.97
CA SER A 143 10.90 -7.41 4.08
C SER A 143 9.67 -8.26 3.75
N LEU A 144 9.71 -9.00 2.65
CA LEU A 144 8.56 -9.76 2.14
C LEU A 144 8.00 -10.76 3.16
N PRO A 145 8.81 -11.58 3.87
CA PRO A 145 8.27 -12.50 4.89
C PRO A 145 7.47 -11.77 5.99
N VAL A 146 7.95 -10.61 6.42
CA VAL A 146 7.25 -9.77 7.42
C VAL A 146 5.95 -9.23 6.85
N LEU A 147 5.98 -8.68 5.62
CA LEU A 147 4.78 -8.14 4.96
C LEU A 147 3.69 -9.19 4.81
N LEU A 148 4.05 -10.40 4.41
CA LEU A 148 3.10 -11.51 4.26
C LEU A 148 2.40 -11.81 5.59
N GLU A 149 3.13 -11.84 6.71
CA GLU A 149 2.52 -12.08 8.02
C GLU A 149 1.58 -10.94 8.44
N LEU A 150 1.84 -9.71 8.03
CA LEU A 150 1.01 -8.54 8.38
C LEU A 150 -0.22 -8.38 7.46
N THR A 151 -0.16 -8.84 6.21
CA THR A 151 -1.19 -8.59 5.19
C THR A 151 -2.09 -9.79 4.95
N VAL A 152 -1.54 -11.00 4.84
CA VAL A 152 -2.31 -12.21 4.48
C VAL A 152 -3.43 -12.56 5.47
N PRO A 153 -3.28 -12.39 6.80
CA PRO A 153 -4.37 -12.61 7.74
C PRO A 153 -5.62 -11.75 7.49
N LEU A 154 -5.45 -10.57 6.88
CA LEU A 154 -6.53 -9.64 6.54
C LEU A 154 -7.34 -10.08 5.32
N LEU A 155 -6.75 -10.89 4.44
CA LEU A 155 -7.34 -11.29 3.17
C LEU A 155 -8.37 -12.41 3.34
N LYS A 156 -9.42 -12.35 2.55
CA LYS A 156 -10.27 -13.51 2.24
C LYS A 156 -9.46 -14.58 1.52
N VAL A 157 -9.93 -15.82 1.50
CA VAL A 157 -9.38 -16.84 0.59
C VAL A 157 -9.64 -16.40 -0.85
N GLY A 158 -8.62 -16.49 -1.71
CA GLY A 158 -8.62 -15.94 -3.07
C GLY A 158 -8.20 -14.46 -3.13
N GLY A 159 -8.10 -13.77 -1.99
CA GLY A 159 -7.62 -12.38 -1.92
C GLY A 159 -6.12 -12.26 -2.19
N LYS A 160 -5.68 -11.07 -2.57
CA LYS A 160 -4.30 -10.79 -3.01
C LYS A 160 -3.59 -9.78 -2.13
N ALA A 161 -2.39 -10.11 -1.63
CA ALA A 161 -1.46 -9.11 -1.11
C ALA A 161 -0.58 -8.61 -2.25
N ILE A 162 -0.56 -7.30 -2.48
CA ILE A 162 0.21 -6.62 -3.53
C ILE A 162 1.30 -5.79 -2.85
N CYS A 163 2.52 -6.31 -2.87
CA CYS A 163 3.67 -5.69 -2.22
C CYS A 163 4.55 -4.97 -3.24
N TYR A 164 4.70 -3.66 -3.09
CA TYR A 164 5.59 -2.84 -3.92
C TYR A 164 7.04 -3.04 -3.48
N LYS A 165 7.87 -3.46 -4.41
CA LYS A 165 9.26 -3.82 -4.15
C LYS A 165 10.21 -3.28 -5.23
N GLY A 166 11.52 -3.31 -4.93
CA GLY A 166 12.59 -3.17 -5.91
C GLY A 166 12.98 -4.52 -6.50
N ASP A 167 14.26 -4.85 -6.45
CA ASP A 167 14.74 -6.21 -6.74
C ASP A 167 14.28 -7.15 -5.61
N VAL A 168 13.61 -8.23 -5.98
CA VAL A 168 13.02 -9.19 -5.04
C VAL A 168 13.69 -10.56 -5.04
N SER A 169 14.79 -10.72 -5.80
CA SER A 169 15.44 -12.01 -6.03
C SER A 169 15.80 -12.74 -4.74
N GLU A 170 16.37 -12.04 -3.78
CA GLU A 170 16.74 -12.59 -2.48
C GLU A 170 15.54 -12.67 -1.51
N GLU A 171 14.66 -11.66 -1.53
CA GLU A 171 13.49 -11.66 -0.64
C GLU A 171 12.53 -12.82 -0.93
N LEU A 172 12.38 -13.23 -2.19
CA LEU A 172 11.58 -14.40 -2.55
C LEU A 172 12.14 -15.71 -2.00
N LYS A 173 13.46 -15.84 -1.97
CA LYS A 173 14.11 -17.03 -1.39
C LYS A 173 13.83 -17.13 0.11
N THR A 174 13.92 -16.01 0.81
CA THR A 174 13.65 -15.94 2.26
C THR A 174 12.16 -16.04 2.60
N ALA A 175 11.27 -15.68 1.69
CA ALA A 175 9.81 -15.71 1.91
C ALA A 175 9.16 -17.10 1.74
N LYS A 176 9.88 -18.12 1.29
CA LYS A 176 9.33 -19.47 1.05
C LYS A 176 8.61 -20.06 2.26
N SER A 177 9.21 -19.92 3.44
CA SER A 177 8.60 -20.38 4.70
C SER A 177 7.31 -19.63 5.00
N ALA A 178 7.30 -18.30 4.87
CA ALA A 178 6.12 -17.46 5.10
C ALA A 178 4.98 -17.83 4.12
N LEU A 179 5.29 -17.98 2.82
CA LEU A 179 4.32 -18.38 1.81
C LEU A 179 3.67 -19.74 2.15
N HIS A 180 4.49 -20.72 2.56
CA HIS A 180 3.99 -22.03 2.96
C HIS A 180 3.10 -21.96 4.21
N LEU A 181 3.59 -21.32 5.28
CA LEU A 181 2.89 -21.24 6.58
C LEU A 181 1.59 -20.43 6.50
N LEU A 182 1.53 -19.44 5.61
CA LEU A 182 0.37 -18.58 5.41
C LEU A 182 -0.54 -19.05 4.27
N HIS A 183 -0.22 -20.18 3.65
CA HIS A 183 -0.96 -20.81 2.55
C HIS A 183 -1.11 -19.88 1.32
N CYS A 184 0.00 -19.32 0.85
CA CYS A 184 0.02 -18.39 -0.28
C CYS A 184 0.89 -18.91 -1.42
N THR A 185 0.54 -18.49 -2.64
CA THR A 185 1.41 -18.53 -3.80
C THR A 185 1.79 -17.09 -4.19
N ALA A 186 2.98 -16.90 -4.74
CA ALA A 186 3.46 -15.59 -5.16
C ALA A 186 3.83 -15.58 -6.65
N GLU A 187 3.51 -14.48 -7.32
CA GLU A 187 4.00 -14.13 -8.64
C GLU A 187 4.71 -12.77 -8.58
N VAL A 188 5.70 -12.55 -9.45
CA VAL A 188 6.42 -11.29 -9.55
C VAL A 188 6.10 -10.65 -10.88
N VAL A 189 5.64 -9.42 -10.82
CA VAL A 189 5.33 -8.61 -12.00
C VAL A 189 6.33 -7.45 -12.05
N PRO A 190 7.21 -7.39 -13.06
CA PRO A 190 8.09 -6.26 -13.25
C PRO A 190 7.28 -5.00 -13.56
N VAL A 191 7.73 -3.86 -13.02
CA VAL A 191 7.16 -2.54 -13.28
C VAL A 191 8.22 -1.71 -14.00
N GLU A 192 7.87 -1.16 -15.16
CA GLU A 192 8.77 -0.28 -15.91
C GLU A 192 9.06 1.01 -15.12
N ALA A 193 10.33 1.30 -14.90
CA ALA A 193 10.80 2.49 -14.22
C ALA A 193 12.21 2.86 -14.68
N ASP A 194 12.47 4.16 -14.84
CA ASP A 194 13.79 4.70 -15.24
C ASP A 194 14.72 4.98 -14.04
N TYR A 195 14.24 4.72 -12.82
CA TYR A 195 14.93 5.04 -11.55
C TYR A 195 15.33 3.78 -10.73
N GLY A 196 15.40 2.62 -11.36
CA GLY A 196 15.85 1.37 -10.77
C GLY A 196 14.85 0.22 -10.89
N ALA A 197 15.25 -0.97 -10.45
CA ALA A 197 14.40 -2.15 -10.50
C ALA A 197 13.12 -1.93 -9.67
N ARG A 198 11.96 -2.17 -10.28
CA ARG A 198 10.66 -2.10 -9.62
C ARG A 198 9.83 -3.33 -9.96
N SER A 199 9.12 -3.84 -8.96
CA SER A 199 8.23 -4.98 -9.14
C SER A 199 7.06 -4.94 -8.16
N LEU A 200 5.97 -5.59 -8.54
CA LEU A 200 4.90 -5.99 -7.63
C LEU A 200 5.06 -7.48 -7.32
N VAL A 201 5.12 -7.81 -6.04
CA VAL A 201 4.96 -9.20 -5.60
C VAL A 201 3.50 -9.40 -5.22
N ILE A 202 2.80 -10.19 -6.02
CA ILE A 202 1.38 -10.48 -5.85
C ILE A 202 1.23 -11.85 -5.21
N CYS A 203 0.80 -11.88 -3.95
CA CYS A 203 0.62 -13.12 -3.20
C CYS A 203 -0.86 -13.44 -3.06
N THR A 204 -1.29 -14.57 -3.64
CA THR A 204 -2.67 -15.04 -3.55
C THR A 204 -2.83 -15.98 -2.36
N LYS A 205 -3.83 -15.72 -1.52
CA LYS A 205 -4.19 -16.56 -0.37
C LYS A 205 -5.03 -17.75 -0.81
N ASN A 206 -4.51 -18.97 -0.64
CA ASN A 206 -5.14 -20.20 -1.12
C ASN A 206 -5.99 -20.92 -0.06
N ALA A 207 -5.74 -20.67 1.23
CA ALA A 207 -6.48 -21.28 2.34
C ALA A 207 -6.56 -20.34 3.54
N PRO A 208 -7.42 -20.61 4.55
CA PRO A 208 -7.48 -19.80 5.76
C PRO A 208 -6.12 -19.71 6.46
N THR A 209 -5.76 -18.49 6.88
CA THR A 209 -4.54 -18.27 7.65
C THR A 209 -4.66 -18.87 9.04
N PRO A 210 -3.66 -19.65 9.52
CA PRO A 210 -3.68 -20.21 10.86
C PRO A 210 -3.87 -19.13 11.95
N ALA A 211 -4.59 -19.48 13.03
CA ALA A 211 -4.92 -18.52 14.12
C ALA A 211 -3.68 -17.98 14.86
N ALA A 212 -2.54 -18.65 14.75
CA ALA A 212 -1.26 -18.20 15.32
C ALA A 212 -0.77 -16.90 14.67
N TYR A 213 -1.19 -16.59 13.44
CA TYR A 213 -0.73 -15.41 12.67
C TYR A 213 -1.83 -14.33 12.53
N PRO A 214 -1.44 -13.04 12.52
CA PRO A 214 -0.09 -12.54 12.78
C PRO A 214 0.31 -12.77 14.23
N ARG A 215 1.62 -12.95 14.49
CA ARG A 215 2.17 -13.03 15.84
C ARG A 215 2.04 -11.68 16.58
N LYS A 216 2.38 -11.68 17.88
CA LYS A 216 2.31 -10.46 18.73
C LYS A 216 3.13 -9.31 18.12
N PRO A 217 2.77 -8.02 18.40
CA PRO A 217 3.48 -6.85 17.90
C PRO A 217 5.00 -6.95 18.07
N GLY A 218 5.73 -6.63 16.99
CA GLY A 218 7.17 -6.66 16.90
C GLY A 218 7.79 -8.04 16.66
N MET A 219 7.06 -9.14 16.83
CA MET A 219 7.59 -10.49 16.56
C MET A 219 7.87 -10.75 15.08
N PRO A 220 6.99 -10.35 14.14
CA PRO A 220 7.27 -10.51 12.72
C PRO A 220 8.60 -9.91 12.28
N SER A 221 8.92 -8.70 12.75
CA SER A 221 10.18 -8.01 12.41
C SER A 221 11.40 -8.57 13.11
N LYS A 222 11.26 -9.02 14.37
CA LYS A 222 12.38 -9.60 15.14
C LYS A 222 12.78 -10.98 14.65
N LYS A 223 11.83 -11.78 14.21
CA LYS A 223 12.02 -13.16 13.75
C LYS A 223 11.09 -13.42 12.56
N PRO A 224 11.44 -12.98 11.35
CA PRO A 224 10.66 -13.27 10.13
C PRO A 224 10.38 -14.76 9.96
N LEU A 225 9.25 -15.12 9.31
CA LEU A 225 8.83 -16.50 9.05
C LEU A 225 9.73 -17.20 8.05
#